data_95af6392f8cfa5c519961edb24b07919
#
_entry.id   95af6392f8cfa5c519961edb24b07919
#
_cell.length_a   1.000
_cell.length_b   1.000
_cell.length_c   1.000
_cell.angle_alpha   90.00
_cell.angle_beta   90.00
_cell.angle_gamma   90.00
#
_symmetry.space_group_name_H-M   'P 1'
#
loop_
_entity.id
_entity.type
_entity.pdbx_description
1 polymer ?
#
loop_
_entity_poly.entity_id
_entity_poly.type
_entity_poly.pdbx_seq_one_letter_code
_entity_poly.pdbx_strand_id
1 'polypeptide(L)'
;MSQQKTSDITAGPGGVMTDEVGAVTGELTLRTELGGDGTVVQRVQYRGADEWYVVTGSRTTLADGRTLDDVHTEAVAQLSGAQQ
;
A
#
# COMPACT_ATOMS: atom_id res chain seq x y z
N MET A 1 15.44 -9.97 7.61
CA MET A 1 15.25 -9.69 6.18
C MET A 1 13.88 -9.12 5.94
N SER A 2 13.78 -8.17 5.07
CA SER A 2 12.49 -7.60 4.73
C SER A 2 11.95 -8.25 3.47
N GLN A 3 10.62 -8.22 3.34
CA GLN A 3 9.92 -8.71 2.17
C GLN A 3 9.01 -7.62 1.66
N GLN A 4 8.70 -7.67 0.39
CA GLN A 4 7.76 -6.69 -0.17
C GLN A 4 7.04 -7.28 -1.37
N LYS A 5 5.84 -6.75 -1.61
CA LYS A 5 5.04 -7.06 -2.78
C LYS A 5 4.56 -5.76 -3.40
N THR A 6 4.50 -5.74 -4.72
CA THR A 6 4.17 -4.53 -5.47
C THR A 6 3.10 -4.85 -6.49
N SER A 7 2.12 -3.97 -6.63
CA SER A 7 1.05 -4.10 -7.64
C SER A 7 0.66 -2.72 -8.15
N ASP A 8 0.26 -2.67 -9.41
CA ASP A 8 -0.30 -1.45 -9.97
C ASP A 8 -1.76 -1.36 -9.58
N ILE A 9 -2.20 -0.17 -9.17
CA ILE A 9 -3.59 0.08 -8.82
C ILE A 9 -4.04 1.40 -9.45
N THR A 10 -5.35 1.59 -9.50
CA THR A 10 -5.92 2.88 -9.84
C THR A 10 -6.70 3.34 -8.61
N ALA A 11 -6.36 4.50 -8.07
CA ALA A 11 -6.99 4.98 -6.84
C ALA A 11 -8.50 5.16 -7.06
N GLY A 12 -9.27 4.79 -6.04
CA GLY A 12 -10.71 5.01 -6.07
C GLY A 12 -11.06 6.48 -5.86
N PRO A 13 -12.35 6.78 -5.81
CA PRO A 13 -12.79 8.17 -5.57
C PRO A 13 -12.22 8.69 -4.26
N GLY A 14 -11.72 9.90 -4.27
CA GLY A 14 -11.09 10.50 -3.10
C GLY A 14 -9.61 10.19 -2.96
N GLY A 15 -9.10 9.26 -3.74
CA GLY A 15 -7.68 8.94 -3.77
C GLY A 15 -7.21 8.12 -2.59
N VAL A 16 -5.90 8.02 -2.44
CA VAL A 16 -5.24 7.31 -1.35
C VAL A 16 -4.55 8.36 -0.47
N MET A 17 -4.88 8.36 0.82
CA MET A 17 -4.30 9.34 1.74
C MET A 17 -2.88 8.95 2.10
N THR A 18 -1.95 9.89 2.01
CA THR A 18 -0.56 9.68 2.39
C THR A 18 -0.14 10.67 3.46
N ASP A 19 0.89 10.28 4.22
CA ASP A 19 1.40 11.13 5.29
C ASP A 19 2.15 12.36 4.75
N GLU A 20 2.83 12.19 3.63
CA GLU A 20 3.73 13.24 3.12
C GLU A 20 3.03 14.30 2.29
N VAL A 21 2.06 13.90 1.47
CA VAL A 21 1.49 14.80 0.48
C VAL A 21 -0.05 14.79 0.44
N GLY A 22 -0.69 14.13 1.41
CA GLY A 22 -2.14 14.04 1.42
C GLY A 22 -2.65 13.06 0.38
N ALA A 23 -3.81 13.33 -0.18
CA ALA A 23 -4.45 12.40 -1.12
C ALA A 23 -3.73 12.38 -2.47
N VAL A 24 -3.45 11.19 -2.97
CA VAL A 24 -2.91 10.99 -4.32
C VAL A 24 -3.94 10.21 -5.13
N THR A 25 -4.06 10.53 -6.41
CA THR A 25 -5.11 9.97 -7.27
C THR A 25 -4.51 9.44 -8.56
N GLY A 26 -5.34 8.75 -9.33
CA GLY A 26 -4.94 8.23 -10.64
C GLY A 26 -4.23 6.91 -10.54
N GLU A 27 -3.29 6.69 -11.44
CA GLU A 27 -2.57 5.43 -11.53
C GLU A 27 -1.39 5.42 -10.60
N LEU A 28 -1.37 4.43 -9.71
CA LEU A 28 -0.38 4.33 -8.65
C LEU A 28 0.23 2.94 -8.66
N THR A 29 1.41 2.82 -8.04
CA THR A 29 2.00 1.53 -7.70
C THR A 29 1.94 1.40 -6.19
N LEU A 30 1.36 0.31 -5.71
CA LEU A 30 1.25 0.03 -4.29
C LEU A 30 2.31 -0.98 -3.89
N ARG A 31 3.04 -0.68 -2.83
CA ARG A 31 4.02 -1.61 -2.26
C ARG A 31 3.67 -1.88 -0.80
N THR A 32 3.56 -3.16 -0.46
CA THR A 32 3.40 -3.61 0.92
C THR A 32 4.74 -4.17 1.38
N GLU A 33 5.26 -3.63 2.47
CA GLU A 33 6.58 -3.99 2.99
C GLU A 33 6.43 -4.66 4.35
N LEU A 34 7.14 -5.75 4.55
CA LEU A 34 7.22 -6.44 5.85
C LEU A 34 8.63 -6.35 6.35
N GLY A 35 8.83 -5.70 7.48
CA GLY A 35 10.13 -5.60 8.12
C GLY A 35 10.46 -6.85 8.91
N GLY A 36 11.72 -6.96 9.30
CA GLY A 36 12.20 -8.12 10.07
C GLY A 36 11.56 -8.25 11.45
N ASP A 37 10.98 -7.16 11.95
CA ASP A 37 10.30 -7.15 13.26
C ASP A 37 8.81 -7.46 13.14
N GLY A 38 8.32 -7.80 11.97
CA GLY A 38 6.92 -8.10 11.76
C GLY A 38 6.05 -6.88 11.46
N THR A 39 6.63 -5.70 11.35
CA THR A 39 5.87 -4.49 11.03
C THR A 39 5.60 -4.41 9.54
N VAL A 40 4.34 -4.14 9.19
CA VAL A 40 3.90 -3.98 7.80
C VAL A 40 3.61 -2.51 7.55
N VAL A 41 4.09 -1.99 6.42
CA VAL A 41 3.81 -0.62 5.98
C VAL A 41 3.43 -0.65 4.52
N GLN A 42 2.46 0.16 4.14
CA GLN A 42 2.07 0.29 2.74
C GLN A 42 2.53 1.64 2.21
N ARG A 43 3.07 1.64 1.01
CA ARG A 43 3.55 2.84 0.33
C ARG A 43 2.98 2.87 -1.06
N VAL A 44 2.77 4.08 -1.56
CA VAL A 44 2.31 4.28 -2.94
C VAL A 44 3.24 5.24 -3.65
N GLN A 45 3.25 5.13 -4.96
CA GLN A 45 4.07 5.94 -5.85
C GLN A 45 3.22 6.23 -7.08
N TYR A 46 3.27 7.45 -7.59
CA TYR A 46 2.69 7.70 -8.91
C TYR A 46 3.42 6.80 -9.90
N ARG A 47 2.68 6.16 -10.78
CA ARG A 47 3.26 5.20 -11.72
C ARG A 47 4.30 5.91 -12.57
N GLY A 48 5.52 5.39 -12.58
CA GLY A 48 6.64 5.98 -13.31
C GLY A 48 7.42 7.05 -12.55
N ALA A 49 6.98 7.43 -11.34
CA ALA A 49 7.71 8.40 -10.53
C ALA A 49 8.72 7.69 -9.63
N ASP A 50 9.57 8.47 -8.96
CA ASP A 50 10.63 7.90 -8.12
C ASP A 50 10.33 7.95 -6.64
N GLU A 51 9.36 8.76 -6.20
CA GLU A 51 9.12 8.95 -4.78
C GLU A 51 8.01 8.06 -4.27
N TRP A 52 8.21 7.51 -3.08
CA TRP A 52 7.23 6.68 -2.41
C TRP A 52 6.67 7.43 -1.22
N TYR A 53 5.37 7.30 -1.00
CA TYR A 53 4.68 7.96 0.11
C TYR A 53 4.02 6.91 0.98
N VAL A 54 4.07 7.10 2.30
CA VAL A 54 3.46 6.16 3.25
C VAL A 54 1.95 6.35 3.23
N VAL A 55 1.21 5.26 3.05
CA VAL A 55 -0.25 5.30 3.14
C VAL A 55 -0.63 5.52 4.60
N THR A 56 -1.42 6.56 4.84
CA THR A 56 -1.79 6.97 6.19
C THR A 56 -2.52 5.83 6.91
N GLY A 57 -2.08 5.53 8.12
CA GLY A 57 -2.71 4.50 8.93
C GLY A 57 -2.39 3.08 8.53
N SER A 58 -1.45 2.89 7.61
CA SER A 58 -1.15 1.55 7.10
C SER A 58 -0.18 0.75 7.97
N ARG A 59 0.55 1.41 8.86
CA ARG A 59 1.55 0.72 9.67
C ARG A 59 0.86 -0.18 10.69
N THR A 60 1.18 -1.45 10.67
CA THR A 60 0.56 -2.42 11.58
C THR A 60 1.52 -3.59 11.77
N THR A 61 1.20 -4.48 12.70
CA THR A 61 1.96 -5.70 12.93
C THR A 61 1.25 -6.84 12.22
N LEU A 62 2.00 -7.67 11.51
CA LEU A 62 1.45 -8.82 10.82
C LEU A 62 0.93 -9.81 11.86
N ALA A 63 -0.36 -10.15 11.79
CA ALA A 63 -0.98 -11.06 12.74
C ALA A 63 -0.52 -12.50 12.47
N ASP A 64 -0.52 -13.31 13.53
CA ASP A 64 -0.20 -14.73 13.38
C ASP A 64 -1.18 -15.39 12.41
N GLY A 65 -0.65 -16.21 11.56
CA GLY A 65 -1.47 -16.88 10.56
C GLY A 65 -1.74 -16.08 9.30
N ARG A 66 -1.33 -14.81 9.27
CA ARG A 66 -1.46 -13.98 8.07
C ARG A 66 -0.14 -13.95 7.33
N THR A 67 -0.20 -13.79 6.03
CA THR A 67 1.00 -13.67 5.20
C THR A 67 1.05 -12.29 4.58
N LEU A 68 2.22 -11.93 4.05
CA LEU A 68 2.35 -10.67 3.31
C LEU A 68 1.42 -10.65 2.10
N ASP A 69 1.22 -11.79 1.45
CA ASP A 69 0.28 -11.92 0.34
C ASP A 69 -1.13 -11.54 0.76
N ASP A 70 -1.57 -12.02 1.92
CA ASP A 70 -2.91 -11.72 2.42
C ASP A 70 -3.10 -10.22 2.61
N VAL A 71 -2.14 -9.59 3.26
CA VAL A 71 -2.21 -8.16 3.55
C VAL A 71 -2.18 -7.36 2.25
N HIS A 72 -1.29 -7.75 1.33
CA HIS A 72 -1.16 -7.04 0.06
C HIS A 72 -2.43 -7.15 -0.78
N THR A 73 -3.02 -8.34 -0.84
CA THR A 73 -4.26 -8.56 -1.58
C THR A 73 -5.39 -7.70 -1.03
N GLU A 74 -5.50 -7.62 0.29
CA GLU A 74 -6.51 -6.77 0.92
C GLU A 74 -6.26 -5.30 0.62
N ALA A 75 -5.00 -4.88 0.65
CA ALA A 75 -4.66 -3.49 0.37
C ALA A 75 -4.99 -3.11 -1.06
N VAL A 76 -4.69 -3.98 -2.01
CA VAL A 76 -5.04 -3.74 -3.41
C VAL A 76 -6.55 -3.56 -3.54
N ALA A 77 -7.33 -4.42 -2.90
CA ALA A 77 -8.78 -4.34 -2.97
C ALA A 77 -9.31 -3.06 -2.34
N GLN A 78 -8.72 -2.65 -1.22
CA GLN A 78 -9.20 -1.47 -0.50
C GLN A 78 -8.83 -0.17 -1.19
N LEU A 79 -7.64 -0.10 -1.77
CA LEU A 79 -7.11 1.15 -2.29
C LEU A 79 -7.39 1.35 -3.77
N SER A 80 -7.66 0.30 -4.51
CA SER A 80 -7.99 0.45 -5.92
C SER A 80 -9.46 0.79 -6.07
N GLY A 81 -9.84 1.39 -7.19
CA GLY A 81 -11.23 1.69 -7.48
C GLY A 81 -12.04 0.49 -7.95
N ALA A 82 -11.45 -0.68 -7.95
CA ALA A 82 -12.07 -1.86 -8.56
C ALA A 82 -13.19 -2.46 -7.74
N GLN A 83 -13.35 -2.03 -6.51
CA GLN A 83 -14.39 -2.58 -5.66
C GLN A 83 -15.70 -1.93 -5.77
N GLN A 84 -15.97 -1.19 -6.74
CA GLN A 84 -17.23 -0.49 -6.93
C GLN A 84 -18.38 -1.44 -7.11
#